data_2e2869a45a57890641dd0e313a8c1fab
#
_entry.id   2e2869a45a57890641dd0e313a8c1fab
#
_cell.length_a   1.000
_cell.length_b   1.000
_cell.length_c   1.000
_cell.angle_alpha   90.00
_cell.angle_beta   90.00
_cell.angle_gamma   90.00
#
_symmetry.space_group_name_H-M   'P 1'
#
loop_
_entity.id
_entity.type
_entity.pdbx_description
1 polymer ?
#
loop_
_entity_poly.entity_id
_entity_poly.type
_entity_poly.pdbx_seq_one_letter_code
_entity_poly.pdbx_strand_id
1 'polypeptide(L)'
;MDLTDRLVEKINSLELPTQVYATAVTGKEDPEIGLLVLPNSQVISQDLVGNEVVDFLYEVVMRGTDEGQINEALWKIANLIGSNDFRIESADGSFAFDQAQVSSFPTMTGVGLKGSLNYVLDFTIQVETFG
;
A
#
# COMPACT_ATOMS: atom_id res chain seq x y z
N MET A 1 -13.87 -1.52 -9.46
CA MET A 1 -12.64 -2.08 -8.88
C MET A 1 -12.39 -1.42 -7.53
N ASP A 2 -12.47 -2.19 -6.47
CA ASP A 2 -12.40 -1.67 -5.11
C ASP A 2 -11.13 -2.11 -4.35
N LEU A 3 -10.09 -2.55 -5.06
CA LEU A 3 -8.86 -3.05 -4.45
C LEU A 3 -8.21 -2.01 -3.51
N THR A 4 -8.04 -0.78 -3.98
CA THR A 4 -7.40 0.26 -3.18
C THR A 4 -8.19 0.57 -1.90
N ASP A 5 -9.51 0.65 -2.00
CA ASP A 5 -10.36 0.90 -0.82
C ASP A 5 -10.28 -0.23 0.19
N ARG A 6 -10.30 -1.48 -0.29
CA ARG A 6 -10.19 -2.65 0.58
C ARG A 6 -8.82 -2.73 1.23
N LEU A 7 -7.78 -2.36 0.50
CA LEU A 7 -6.41 -2.32 1.01
C LEU A 7 -6.25 -1.26 2.10
N VAL A 8 -6.82 -0.07 1.90
CA VAL A 8 -6.83 1.00 2.91
C VAL A 8 -7.53 0.52 4.18
N GLU A 9 -8.68 -0.12 4.08
CA GLU A 9 -9.39 -0.68 5.23
C GLU A 9 -8.55 -1.71 5.97
N LYS A 10 -7.88 -2.59 5.23
CA LYS A 10 -7.04 -3.65 5.81
C LYS A 10 -5.87 -3.05 6.58
N ILE A 11 -5.20 -2.07 5.99
CA ILE A 11 -4.07 -1.39 6.64
C ILE A 11 -4.54 -0.62 7.87
N ASN A 12 -5.68 0.06 7.79
CA ASN A 12 -6.23 0.80 8.92
C ASN A 12 -6.74 -0.10 10.06
N SER A 13 -6.84 -1.41 9.84
CA SER A 13 -7.13 -2.35 10.93
C SER A 13 -5.95 -2.54 11.88
N LEU A 14 -4.76 -2.11 11.49
CA LEU A 14 -3.57 -2.10 12.36
C LEU A 14 -3.64 -0.93 13.34
N GLU A 15 -2.92 -1.06 14.47
CA GLU A 15 -2.75 0.07 15.38
C GLU A 15 -1.65 0.99 14.85
N LEU A 16 -2.06 2.04 14.15
CA LEU A 16 -1.15 3.02 13.56
C LEU A 16 -1.34 4.38 14.24
N PRO A 17 -0.30 5.25 14.22
CA PRO A 17 -0.38 6.56 14.86
C PRO A 17 -1.36 7.52 14.17
N THR A 18 -1.74 7.23 12.93
CA THR A 18 -2.70 8.02 12.18
C THR A 18 -3.39 7.14 11.15
N GLN A 19 -4.49 7.62 10.59
CA GLN A 19 -5.25 6.92 9.57
C GLN A 19 -4.56 7.03 8.21
N VAL A 20 -4.58 5.93 7.44
CA VAL A 20 -4.08 5.89 6.07
C VAL A 20 -5.20 6.29 5.11
N TYR A 21 -4.88 7.16 4.16
CA TYR A 21 -5.78 7.58 3.09
C TYR A 21 -5.17 7.27 1.72
N ALA A 22 -6.01 7.03 0.73
CA ALA A 22 -5.57 6.77 -0.65
C ALA A 22 -5.26 8.10 -1.37
N THR A 23 -4.39 8.91 -0.77
CA THR A 23 -4.01 10.24 -1.29
C THR A 23 -2.54 10.50 -1.04
N ALA A 24 -2.00 11.48 -1.76
CA ALA A 24 -0.65 11.96 -1.53
C ALA A 24 -0.54 12.64 -0.17
N VAL A 25 0.64 12.56 0.43
CA VAL A 25 0.95 13.22 1.70
C VAL A 25 1.05 14.73 1.44
N THR A 26 0.34 15.51 2.24
CA THR A 26 0.24 16.98 2.05
C THR A 26 1.19 17.78 2.93
N GLY A 27 1.69 17.18 4.00
CA GLY A 27 2.51 17.86 5.00
C GLY A 27 1.73 18.67 6.03
N LYS A 28 0.40 18.59 6.02
CA LYS A 28 -0.45 19.33 6.97
C LYS A 28 -0.56 18.66 8.33
N GLU A 29 -0.37 17.35 8.37
CA GLU A 29 -0.47 16.56 9.60
C GLU A 29 0.90 15.98 9.97
N ASP A 30 1.10 15.67 11.24
CA ASP A 30 2.30 15.02 11.75
C ASP A 30 1.88 13.95 12.78
N PRO A 31 1.96 12.64 12.49
CA PRO A 31 2.37 12.05 11.21
C PRO A 31 1.25 12.02 10.17
N GLU A 32 1.63 11.72 8.94
CA GLU A 32 0.70 11.58 7.83
C GLU A 32 1.10 10.36 6.99
N ILE A 33 0.12 9.52 6.59
CA ILE A 33 0.37 8.31 5.80
C ILE A 33 -0.55 8.31 4.59
N GLY A 34 0.03 8.14 3.40
CA GLY A 34 -0.73 8.02 2.16
C GLY A 34 -0.42 6.72 1.44
N LEU A 35 -1.42 6.15 0.76
CA LEU A 35 -1.28 4.98 -0.09
C LEU A 35 -1.51 5.41 -1.54
N LEU A 36 -0.54 5.12 -2.41
CA LEU A 36 -0.58 5.49 -3.82
C LEU A 36 -0.43 4.27 -4.70
N VAL A 37 -1.16 4.26 -5.82
CA VAL A 37 -0.93 3.29 -6.90
C VAL A 37 0.16 3.86 -7.81
N LEU A 38 1.19 3.07 -8.05
CA LEU A 38 2.29 3.48 -8.93
C LEU A 38 1.93 3.20 -10.40
N PRO A 39 2.48 3.98 -11.34
CA PRO A 39 2.13 3.86 -12.76
C PRO A 39 2.66 2.62 -13.46
N ASN A 40 3.49 1.81 -12.79
CA ASN A 40 4.09 0.61 -13.35
C ASN A 40 3.21 -0.65 -13.19
N SER A 41 1.96 -0.48 -12.78
CA SER A 41 1.00 -1.60 -12.73
C SER A 41 0.81 -2.19 -14.13
N GLN A 42 0.79 -3.53 -14.23
CA GLN A 42 0.80 -4.19 -15.54
C GLN A 42 0.00 -5.48 -15.55
N VAL A 43 -0.54 -5.81 -16.72
CA VAL A 43 -1.18 -7.10 -16.97
C VAL A 43 -0.10 -8.16 -17.16
N ILE A 44 -0.17 -9.24 -16.36
CA ILE A 44 0.77 -10.36 -16.44
C ILE A 44 0.29 -11.42 -17.41
N SER A 45 -1.01 -11.71 -17.41
CA SER A 45 -1.61 -12.67 -18.33
C SER A 45 -3.07 -12.36 -18.58
N GLN A 46 -3.60 -12.89 -19.67
CA GLN A 46 -4.98 -12.71 -20.06
C GLN A 46 -5.50 -14.00 -20.69
N ASP A 47 -6.72 -14.41 -20.33
CA ASP A 47 -7.35 -15.57 -20.94
C ASP A 47 -8.24 -15.18 -22.15
N LEU A 48 -8.86 -16.18 -22.78
CA LEU A 48 -9.65 -15.97 -24.00
C LEU A 48 -11.00 -15.26 -23.76
N VAL A 49 -11.47 -15.22 -22.50
CA VAL A 49 -12.73 -14.55 -22.14
C VAL A 49 -12.52 -13.18 -21.51
N GLY A 50 -11.27 -12.68 -21.50
CA GLY A 50 -10.95 -11.34 -21.02
C GLY A 50 -10.62 -11.24 -19.55
N ASN A 51 -10.49 -12.37 -18.81
CA ASN A 51 -9.96 -12.33 -17.46
C ASN A 51 -8.45 -12.07 -17.51
N GLU A 52 -7.97 -11.22 -16.59
CA GLU A 52 -6.58 -10.81 -16.57
C GLU A 52 -5.98 -11.03 -15.19
N VAL A 53 -4.71 -11.45 -15.15
CA VAL A 53 -3.91 -11.39 -13.93
C VAL A 53 -3.10 -10.10 -13.99
N VAL A 54 -3.24 -9.27 -12.97
CA VAL A 54 -2.66 -7.92 -12.96
C VAL A 54 -1.83 -7.72 -11.70
N ASP A 55 -0.63 -7.18 -11.88
CA ASP A 55 0.19 -6.68 -10.77
C ASP A 55 -0.09 -5.21 -10.57
N PHE A 56 -0.59 -4.85 -9.39
CA PHE A 56 -0.72 -3.45 -8.96
C PHE A 56 0.42 -3.11 -8.03
N LEU A 57 1.19 -2.10 -8.40
CA LEU A 57 2.29 -1.61 -7.59
C LEU A 57 1.78 -0.48 -6.71
N TYR A 58 2.03 -0.62 -5.40
CA TYR A 58 1.61 0.37 -4.41
C TYR A 58 2.81 0.95 -3.68
N GLU A 59 2.67 2.19 -3.26
CA GLU A 59 3.63 2.84 -2.39
C GLU A 59 2.90 3.43 -1.20
N VAL A 60 3.39 3.13 0.00
CA VAL A 60 2.99 3.81 1.23
C VAL A 60 4.01 4.88 1.51
N VAL A 61 3.56 6.13 1.61
CA VAL A 61 4.40 7.27 1.95
C VAL A 61 4.02 7.72 3.35
N MET A 62 4.99 7.84 4.23
CA MET A 62 4.78 8.36 5.57
C MET A 62 5.70 9.54 5.84
N ARG A 63 5.12 10.59 6.38
CA ARG A 63 5.85 11.80 6.76
C ARG A 63 5.61 12.11 8.22
N GLY A 64 6.67 12.48 8.92
CA GLY A 64 6.56 12.86 10.33
C GLY A 64 7.90 13.31 10.86
N THR A 65 7.90 13.73 12.12
CA THR A 65 9.12 14.21 12.80
C THR A 65 9.72 13.15 13.73
N ASP A 66 8.98 12.06 14.01
CA ASP A 66 9.43 10.98 14.90
C ASP A 66 9.81 9.75 14.06
N GLU A 67 11.10 9.54 13.86
CA GLU A 67 11.62 8.43 13.06
C GLU A 67 11.23 7.06 13.63
N GLY A 68 11.26 6.90 14.96
CA GLY A 68 10.88 5.65 15.60
C GLY A 68 9.41 5.29 15.34
N GLN A 69 8.54 6.30 15.38
CA GLN A 69 7.11 6.12 15.07
C GLN A 69 6.91 5.74 13.61
N ILE A 70 7.62 6.38 12.69
CA ILE A 70 7.55 6.08 11.26
C ILE A 70 7.98 4.64 10.99
N ASN A 71 9.14 4.24 11.51
CA ASN A 71 9.65 2.89 11.32
C ASN A 71 8.71 1.84 11.89
N GLU A 72 8.20 2.05 13.09
CA GLU A 72 7.26 1.12 13.70
C GLU A 72 5.99 0.95 12.85
N ALA A 73 5.41 2.05 12.38
CA ALA A 73 4.20 2.02 11.56
C ALA A 73 4.44 1.31 10.24
N LEU A 74 5.50 1.66 9.52
CA LEU A 74 5.78 1.08 8.20
C LEU A 74 6.17 -0.39 8.30
N TRP A 75 6.89 -0.80 9.34
CA TRP A 75 7.19 -2.22 9.55
C TRP A 75 5.96 -3.04 9.90
N LYS A 76 4.99 -2.48 10.63
CA LYS A 76 3.69 -3.12 10.85
C LYS A 76 2.98 -3.39 9.53
N ILE A 77 2.97 -2.40 8.64
CA ILE A 77 2.35 -2.53 7.31
C ILE A 77 3.11 -3.57 6.47
N ALA A 78 4.44 -3.51 6.45
CA ALA A 78 5.25 -4.47 5.71
C ALA A 78 5.02 -5.91 6.20
N ASN A 79 4.95 -6.11 7.51
CA ASN A 79 4.71 -7.42 8.09
C ASN A 79 3.30 -7.94 7.78
N LEU A 80 2.30 -7.05 7.74
CA LEU A 80 0.95 -7.42 7.32
C LEU A 80 0.94 -7.92 5.87
N ILE A 81 1.50 -7.13 4.96
CA ILE A 81 1.54 -7.44 3.52
C ILE A 81 2.35 -8.71 3.26
N GLY A 82 3.46 -8.90 3.96
CA GLY A 82 4.35 -10.05 3.80
C GLY A 82 3.90 -11.30 4.53
N SER A 83 2.81 -11.26 5.27
CA SER A 83 2.29 -12.42 6.01
C SER A 83 1.73 -13.46 5.04
N ASN A 84 1.95 -14.74 5.34
CA ASN A 84 1.38 -15.86 4.57
C ASN A 84 -0.15 -15.88 4.62
N ASP A 85 -0.74 -15.28 5.64
CA ASP A 85 -2.19 -15.24 5.84
C ASP A 85 -2.83 -14.00 5.22
N PHE A 86 -2.03 -13.12 4.62
CA PHE A 86 -2.55 -11.88 4.05
C PHE A 86 -3.50 -12.17 2.90
N ARG A 87 -4.70 -11.60 2.97
CA ARG A 87 -5.73 -11.69 1.94
C ARG A 87 -6.52 -10.40 1.87
N ILE A 88 -6.98 -10.06 0.68
CA ILE A 88 -7.90 -8.96 0.45
C ILE A 88 -9.07 -9.50 -0.38
N GLU A 89 -10.28 -9.26 0.10
CA GLU A 89 -11.49 -9.67 -0.60
C GLU A 89 -12.18 -8.47 -1.20
N SER A 90 -12.62 -8.62 -2.46
CA SER A 90 -13.42 -7.61 -3.13
C SER A 90 -14.83 -7.57 -2.54
N ALA A 91 -15.35 -6.37 -2.27
CA ALA A 91 -16.72 -6.20 -1.82
C ALA A 91 -17.69 -6.16 -3.00
N ASP A 92 -17.24 -5.71 -4.18
CA ASP A 92 -18.06 -5.59 -5.39
C ASP A 92 -17.84 -6.73 -6.40
N GLY A 93 -17.00 -7.71 -6.07
CA GLY A 93 -16.72 -8.85 -6.94
C GLY A 93 -15.83 -8.54 -8.14
N SER A 94 -15.15 -7.38 -8.16
CA SER A 94 -14.37 -6.95 -9.32
C SER A 94 -13.01 -7.63 -9.45
N PHE A 95 -12.52 -8.26 -8.39
CA PHE A 95 -11.23 -8.95 -8.42
C PHE A 95 -11.22 -10.16 -7.49
N ALA A 96 -10.27 -11.08 -7.73
CA ALA A 96 -9.91 -12.15 -6.80
C ALA A 96 -8.43 -11.99 -6.44
N PHE A 97 -8.14 -12.04 -5.14
CA PHE A 97 -6.77 -11.92 -4.65
C PHE A 97 -5.94 -13.14 -5.02
N ASP A 98 -4.72 -12.93 -5.50
CA ASP A 98 -3.76 -14.00 -5.80
C ASP A 98 -2.60 -13.98 -4.80
N GLN A 99 -1.78 -12.94 -4.82
CA GLN A 99 -0.63 -12.85 -3.91
C GLN A 99 -0.22 -11.40 -3.66
N ALA A 100 0.56 -11.20 -2.59
CA ALA A 100 1.14 -9.92 -2.24
C ALA A 100 2.62 -10.09 -1.90
N GLN A 101 3.42 -9.08 -2.23
CA GLN A 101 4.85 -9.11 -1.97
C GLN A 101 5.38 -7.72 -1.68
N VAL A 102 6.15 -7.58 -0.59
CA VAL A 102 6.88 -6.34 -0.32
C VAL A 102 8.05 -6.28 -1.31
N SER A 103 8.11 -5.23 -2.11
CA SER A 103 9.15 -5.04 -3.12
C SER A 103 10.27 -4.13 -2.65
N SER A 104 10.01 -3.24 -1.71
CA SER A 104 11.03 -2.38 -1.09
C SER A 104 10.65 -2.12 0.36
N PHE A 105 11.52 -2.49 1.29
CA PHE A 105 11.30 -2.27 2.71
C PHE A 105 11.34 -0.78 3.06
N PRO A 106 10.85 -0.39 4.27
CA PRO A 106 10.81 1.02 4.65
C PRO A 106 12.16 1.71 4.47
N THR A 107 12.17 2.80 3.71
CA THR A 107 13.38 3.53 3.33
C THR A 107 13.13 5.02 3.40
N MET A 108 14.06 5.76 4.00
CA MET A 108 14.01 7.22 4.02
C MET A 108 14.31 7.77 2.63
N THR A 109 13.44 8.62 2.11
CA THR A 109 13.60 9.24 0.79
C THR A 109 13.95 10.72 0.84
N GLY A 110 13.77 11.37 1.99
CA GLY A 110 14.10 12.77 2.10
C GLY A 110 13.91 13.32 3.51
N VAL A 111 14.48 14.48 3.73
CA VAL A 111 14.34 15.28 4.93
C VAL A 111 13.79 16.63 4.52
N GLY A 112 12.64 16.99 5.09
CA GLY A 112 12.01 18.28 4.82
C GLY A 112 12.53 19.37 5.74
N LEU A 113 12.05 20.58 5.52
CA LEU A 113 12.28 21.71 6.44
C LEU A 113 11.67 21.38 7.80
N LYS A 114 12.23 21.91 8.88
CA LYS A 114 11.77 21.72 10.26
C LYS A 114 11.90 20.28 10.77
N GLY A 115 12.78 19.49 10.16
CA GLY A 115 13.10 18.15 10.65
C GLY A 115 12.08 17.07 10.31
N SER A 116 11.15 17.32 9.39
CA SER A 116 10.25 16.27 8.91
C SER A 116 11.01 15.26 8.06
N LEU A 117 10.64 13.98 8.19
CA LEU A 117 11.25 12.86 7.47
C LEU A 117 10.21 12.25 6.55
N ASN A 118 10.62 11.87 5.34
CA ASN A 118 9.78 11.15 4.40
C ASN A 118 10.32 9.74 4.22
N TYR A 119 9.46 8.75 4.41
CA TYR A 119 9.76 7.34 4.22
C TYR A 119 8.77 6.72 3.24
N VAL A 120 9.21 5.73 2.50
CA VAL A 120 8.36 4.96 1.59
C VAL A 120 8.50 3.46 1.84
N LEU A 121 7.44 2.75 1.53
CA LEU A 121 7.36 1.30 1.54
C LEU A 121 6.65 0.89 0.25
N ASP A 122 7.26 0.06 -0.58
CA ASP A 122 6.66 -0.39 -1.83
C ASP A 122 6.28 -1.85 -1.76
N PHE A 123 5.12 -2.18 -2.33
CA PHE A 123 4.66 -3.56 -2.42
C PHE A 123 3.82 -3.77 -3.67
N THR A 124 3.66 -5.03 -4.05
CA THR A 124 2.88 -5.44 -5.20
C THR A 124 1.74 -6.32 -4.76
N ILE A 125 0.53 -6.05 -5.27
CA ILE A 125 -0.63 -6.90 -5.09
C ILE A 125 -1.00 -7.48 -6.45
N GLN A 126 -0.98 -8.81 -6.55
CA GLN A 126 -1.42 -9.50 -7.75
C GLN A 126 -2.85 -9.99 -7.57
N VAL A 127 -3.70 -9.65 -8.51
CA VAL A 127 -5.11 -10.04 -8.50
C VAL A 127 -5.53 -10.52 -9.88
N GLU A 128 -6.63 -11.29 -9.92
CA GLU A 128 -7.32 -11.61 -11.16
C GLU A 128 -8.51 -10.67 -11.30
N THR A 129 -8.63 -10.04 -12.47
CA THR A 129 -9.77 -9.21 -12.82
C THR A 129 -10.60 -9.93 -13.87
N PHE A 130 -11.91 -9.66 -13.89
CA PHE A 130 -12.86 -10.40 -14.72
C PHE A 130 -13.33 -9.55 -15.90
N GLY A 131 -13.31 -10.16 -17.07
CA GLY A 131 -13.75 -9.55 -18.32
C GLY A 131 -15.25 -9.54 -18.51
#